data_b233d216af63ebd873a4e2fc2e595a8b
#
_entry.id   b233d216af63ebd873a4e2fc2e595a8b
#
_cell.length_a   1.000
_cell.length_b   1.000
_cell.length_c   1.000
_cell.angle_alpha   90.00
_cell.angle_beta   90.00
_cell.angle_gamma   90.00
#
_symmetry.space_group_name_H-M   'P 1'
#
loop_
_entity.id
_entity.type
_entity.pdbx_description
1 polymer ?
#
loop_
_entity_poly.entity_id
_entity_poly.type
_entity_poly.pdbx_seq_one_letter_code
_entity_poly.pdbx_strand_id
1 'polypeptide(L)'
;MIVTLIEKVYSFLWGDLVQIPLPGGSTLGISLLIILLIPTGIYFTVRTRFLPIRLFPDMVQALVEKKQEKNSLSSFQTLIVSTATRVGMGNLVGVVAAISAGGAGAVFWMWVTAIIGSSTAFIEATLAQLYKEKDPLYGGYRGGPAYYIHAYVEEKQKKKRNKVVISVLFAISGLICWCGISQVISNSVVSSFKNAFSIPPIYMTVVLVAVAAVIVLRKDATVKILDMVVPVMAVCYFAITILIIVMNLGSLPGVFARIFEEAFGFRQAAAGGFGAVLMNGIKRGLFSNEAGSGSAPCAAAAAECDQPVKAGLVQALGVFVDTIVICSCTAFIMLLAPEGKVAGLSGMNLLQAAMEYHLGRFGVIFIAATLFLFSFSTFLGILFYARCNVAYLFGDNWASQTAYKVLALVMLFIGGLATYTFVWDLGDVGIGLMTIFNIIILYPQGEKALKELKKYEKEKRK
;
A
#
# COMPACT_ATOMS: atom_id res chain seq x y z
N MET A 1 5.38 -25.03 -13.39
CA MET A 1 6.06 -25.22 -12.09
C MET A 1 6.09 -23.92 -11.25
N ILE A 2 6.66 -22.82 -11.73
CA ILE A 2 6.69 -21.54 -10.95
C ILE A 2 5.28 -21.02 -10.69
N VAL A 3 4.41 -20.94 -11.69
CA VAL A 3 3.02 -20.48 -11.53
C VAL A 3 2.27 -21.32 -10.51
N THR A 4 2.36 -22.65 -10.62
CA THR A 4 1.72 -23.57 -9.67
C THR A 4 2.25 -23.41 -8.23
N LEU A 5 3.53 -23.05 -8.07
CA LEU A 5 4.09 -22.74 -6.75
C LEU A 5 3.50 -21.44 -6.19
N ILE A 6 3.40 -20.38 -7.01
CA ILE A 6 2.79 -19.10 -6.63
C ILE A 6 1.34 -19.32 -6.21
N GLU A 7 0.55 -20.04 -6.99
CA GLU A 7 -0.85 -20.37 -6.69
C GLU A 7 -1.00 -21.14 -5.37
N LYS A 8 -0.13 -22.12 -5.09
CA LYS A 8 -0.14 -22.86 -3.82
C LYS A 8 0.17 -21.94 -2.61
N VAL A 9 1.21 -21.08 -2.75
CA VAL A 9 1.57 -20.14 -1.68
C VAL A 9 0.45 -19.10 -1.51
N TYR A 10 -0.12 -18.61 -2.61
CA TYR A 10 -1.28 -17.72 -2.58
C TYR A 10 -2.46 -18.34 -1.82
N SER A 11 -2.83 -19.59 -2.17
CA SER A 11 -3.92 -20.29 -1.50
C SER A 11 -3.66 -20.54 -0.02
N PHE A 12 -2.41 -20.77 0.37
CA PHE A 12 -2.04 -20.90 1.78
C PHE A 12 -2.19 -19.55 2.55
N LEU A 13 -1.83 -18.43 1.93
CA LEU A 13 -1.85 -17.12 2.57
C LEU A 13 -3.25 -16.50 2.61
N TRP A 14 -3.95 -16.56 1.47
CA TRP A 14 -5.21 -15.87 1.22
C TRP A 14 -6.42 -16.79 1.05
N GLY A 15 -6.21 -18.09 0.93
CA GLY A 15 -7.28 -19.07 0.89
C GLY A 15 -7.94 -19.26 2.27
N ASP A 16 -9.10 -19.91 2.28
CA ASP A 16 -9.87 -20.20 3.48
C ASP A 16 -9.16 -21.22 4.35
N LEU A 17 -8.45 -20.77 5.37
CA LEU A 17 -7.81 -21.63 6.38
C LEU A 17 -8.84 -22.19 7.37
N VAL A 18 -9.82 -21.36 7.74
CA VAL A 18 -10.93 -21.72 8.63
C VAL A 18 -12.22 -21.36 7.92
N GLN A 19 -13.18 -22.31 7.92
CA GLN A 19 -14.52 -22.08 7.39
C GLN A 19 -15.53 -22.13 8.52
N ILE A 20 -16.20 -20.99 8.76
CA ILE A 20 -17.23 -20.86 9.81
C ILE A 20 -18.59 -20.95 9.11
N PRO A 21 -19.43 -21.95 9.45
CA PRO A 21 -20.79 -22.02 8.93
C PRO A 21 -21.63 -20.85 9.47
N LEU A 22 -22.33 -20.15 8.57
CA LEU A 22 -23.24 -19.07 8.93
C LEU A 22 -24.69 -19.51 8.83
N PRO A 23 -25.61 -18.89 9.60
CA PRO A 23 -27.05 -19.08 9.43
C PRO A 23 -27.46 -18.81 7.97
N GLY A 24 -28.19 -19.75 7.34
CA GLY A 24 -28.60 -19.63 5.94
C GLY A 24 -27.77 -20.48 4.95
N GLY A 25 -26.85 -21.33 5.44
CA GLY A 25 -26.11 -22.31 4.62
C GLY A 25 -24.89 -21.72 3.88
N SER A 26 -24.55 -20.45 4.11
CA SER A 26 -23.30 -19.86 3.63
C SER A 26 -22.15 -20.16 4.60
N THR A 27 -20.90 -20.10 4.10
CA THR A 27 -19.70 -20.27 4.92
C THR A 27 -18.88 -18.99 4.89
N LEU A 28 -18.33 -18.59 6.05
CA LEU A 28 -17.34 -17.53 6.15
C LEU A 28 -15.95 -18.14 6.12
N GLY A 29 -15.24 -17.94 5.00
CA GLY A 29 -13.83 -18.30 4.89
C GLY A 29 -12.94 -17.23 5.53
N ILE A 30 -12.01 -17.63 6.39
CA ILE A 30 -11.04 -16.75 7.02
C ILE A 30 -9.63 -17.21 6.65
N SER A 31 -8.87 -16.33 6.01
CA SER A 31 -7.50 -16.61 5.61
C SER A 31 -6.52 -16.42 6.77
N LEU A 32 -5.32 -17.01 6.63
CA LEU A 32 -4.22 -16.83 7.57
C LEU A 32 -3.90 -15.34 7.81
N LEU A 33 -3.88 -14.55 6.75
CA LEU A 33 -3.53 -13.13 6.86
C LEU A 33 -4.62 -12.30 7.56
N ILE A 34 -5.90 -12.64 7.42
CA ILE A 34 -6.97 -12.01 8.20
C ILE A 34 -6.77 -12.29 9.69
N ILE A 35 -6.47 -13.56 10.05
CA ILE A 35 -6.21 -13.98 11.44
C ILE A 35 -5.00 -13.24 12.03
N LEU A 36 -4.02 -12.89 11.22
CA LEU A 36 -2.86 -12.15 11.70
C LEU A 36 -3.10 -10.63 11.76
N LEU A 37 -3.65 -10.04 10.71
CA LEU A 37 -3.77 -8.59 10.57
C LEU A 37 -4.80 -7.96 11.51
N ILE A 38 -6.00 -8.53 11.58
CA ILE A 38 -7.10 -7.94 12.36
C ILE A 38 -6.78 -7.94 13.85
N PRO A 39 -6.40 -9.07 14.48
CA PRO A 39 -6.02 -9.07 15.89
C PRO A 39 -4.81 -8.17 16.19
N THR A 40 -3.82 -8.12 15.27
CA THR A 40 -2.64 -7.24 15.44
C THR A 40 -3.04 -5.78 15.44
N GLY A 41 -3.88 -5.36 14.49
CA GLY A 41 -4.40 -4.00 14.40
C GLY A 41 -5.18 -3.61 15.66
N ILE A 42 -6.09 -4.48 16.11
CA ILE A 42 -6.85 -4.27 17.35
C ILE A 42 -5.92 -4.20 18.56
N TYR A 43 -4.98 -5.14 18.69
CA TYR A 43 -4.01 -5.17 19.78
C TYR A 43 -3.24 -3.85 19.90
N PHE A 44 -2.64 -3.38 18.81
CA PHE A 44 -1.88 -2.12 18.85
C PHE A 44 -2.79 -0.89 18.99
N THR A 45 -4.01 -0.91 18.47
CA THR A 45 -4.97 0.18 18.66
C THR A 45 -5.33 0.32 20.15
N VAL A 46 -5.59 -0.78 20.85
CA VAL A 46 -5.85 -0.77 22.29
C VAL A 46 -4.60 -0.38 23.09
N ARG A 47 -3.43 -0.95 22.75
CA ARG A 47 -2.16 -0.66 23.44
C ARG A 47 -1.69 0.78 23.28
N THR A 48 -1.98 1.41 22.16
CA THR A 48 -1.70 2.83 21.89
C THR A 48 -2.82 3.76 22.38
N ARG A 49 -3.88 3.21 23.00
CA ARG A 49 -5.05 3.97 23.48
C ARG A 49 -5.72 4.77 22.37
N PHE A 50 -6.06 4.11 21.26
CA PHE A 50 -6.72 4.75 20.11
C PHE A 50 -5.92 5.94 19.56
N LEU A 51 -4.62 5.76 19.39
CA LEU A 51 -3.67 6.77 18.92
C LEU A 51 -4.17 7.59 17.70
N PRO A 52 -4.76 6.98 16.64
CA PRO A 52 -5.19 7.74 15.46
C PRO A 52 -6.22 8.83 15.76
N ILE A 53 -7.02 8.66 16.79
CA ILE A 53 -8.02 9.63 17.23
C ILE A 53 -7.38 10.63 18.21
N ARG A 54 -6.72 10.11 19.22
CA ARG A 54 -6.23 10.90 20.36
C ARG A 54 -5.06 11.82 20.01
N LEU A 55 -4.17 11.38 19.12
CA LEU A 55 -2.98 12.13 18.70
C LEU A 55 -3.09 12.67 17.26
N PHE A 56 -4.31 12.81 16.73
CA PHE A 56 -4.50 13.36 15.40
C PHE A 56 -3.87 14.75 15.20
N PRO A 57 -4.01 15.71 16.15
CA PRO A 57 -3.33 16.99 16.03
C PRO A 57 -1.79 16.86 15.98
N ASP A 58 -1.23 15.93 16.75
CA ASP A 58 0.21 15.65 16.76
C ASP A 58 0.69 15.04 15.44
N MET A 59 -0.12 14.23 14.79
CA MET A 59 0.18 13.68 13.48
C MET A 59 0.30 14.78 12.43
N VAL A 60 -0.60 15.75 12.45
CA VAL A 60 -0.56 16.90 11.55
C VAL A 60 0.64 17.81 11.86
N GLN A 61 0.92 18.06 13.15
CA GLN A 61 2.06 18.87 13.55
C GLN A 61 3.40 18.25 13.16
N ALA A 62 3.52 16.92 13.26
CA ALA A 62 4.74 16.21 12.88
C ALA A 62 5.11 16.35 11.38
N LEU A 63 4.15 16.71 10.51
CA LEU A 63 4.41 16.93 9.09
C LEU A 63 5.25 18.18 8.80
N VAL A 64 5.11 19.23 9.61
CA VAL A 64 5.74 20.53 9.37
C VAL A 64 7.16 20.65 9.96
N GLU A 65 7.67 19.56 10.54
CA GLU A 65 9.00 19.52 11.12
C GLU A 65 10.09 19.65 10.05
N LYS A 66 11.05 20.55 10.30
CA LYS A 66 12.15 20.85 9.37
C LYS A 66 13.32 19.88 9.58
N LYS A 67 13.94 19.45 8.46
CA LYS A 67 15.18 18.67 8.48
C LYS A 67 16.38 19.49 8.89
N GLN A 68 17.38 18.84 9.49
CA GLN A 68 18.65 19.45 9.90
C GLN A 68 19.81 19.09 8.96
N GLU A 69 19.86 17.85 8.47
CA GLU A 69 20.89 17.37 7.53
C GLU A 69 20.48 17.49 6.06
N LYS A 70 21.39 17.95 5.18
CA LYS A 70 21.14 18.18 3.76
C LYS A 70 20.69 16.93 2.98
N ASN A 71 21.18 15.74 3.34
CA ASN A 71 20.94 14.49 2.61
C ASN A 71 19.86 13.60 3.25
N SER A 72 19.22 14.04 4.34
CA SER A 72 18.10 13.35 4.96
C SER A 72 16.76 13.81 4.37
N LEU A 73 15.70 13.02 4.58
CA LEU A 73 14.34 13.41 4.22
C LEU A 73 13.68 14.11 5.39
N SER A 74 12.93 15.21 5.13
CA SER A 74 12.04 15.80 6.12
C SER A 74 10.86 14.88 6.40
N SER A 75 10.14 15.09 7.52
CA SER A 75 8.90 14.36 7.83
C SER A 75 7.89 14.46 6.69
N PHE A 76 7.75 15.64 6.09
CA PHE A 76 6.88 15.85 4.93
C PHE A 76 7.36 15.10 3.69
N GLN A 77 8.64 15.14 3.35
CA GLN A 77 9.21 14.36 2.23
C GLN A 77 9.07 12.85 2.46
N THR A 78 9.23 12.40 3.69
CA THR A 78 9.02 10.99 4.04
C THR A 78 7.56 10.58 3.89
N LEU A 79 6.62 11.45 4.28
CA LEU A 79 5.21 11.21 4.00
C LEU A 79 4.97 11.15 2.49
N ILE A 80 5.51 12.08 1.70
CA ILE A 80 5.35 12.07 0.24
C ILE A 80 5.91 10.78 -0.36
N VAL A 81 7.09 10.31 0.03
CA VAL A 81 7.66 9.06 -0.48
C VAL A 81 6.79 7.86 -0.09
N SER A 82 6.34 7.77 1.16
CA SER A 82 5.42 6.70 1.56
C SER A 82 4.02 6.87 0.98
N THR A 83 3.57 8.10 0.74
CA THR A 83 2.31 8.41 0.08
C THR A 83 2.38 8.14 -1.42
N ALA A 84 3.54 8.30 -2.05
CA ALA A 84 3.75 7.99 -3.47
C ALA A 84 3.55 6.50 -3.80
N THR A 85 3.81 5.61 -2.83
CA THR A 85 3.48 4.18 -2.96
C THR A 85 2.04 3.91 -2.58
N ARG A 86 1.53 4.53 -1.54
CA ARG A 86 0.17 4.40 -1.02
C ARG A 86 -0.83 5.18 -1.87
N VAL A 87 -0.73 6.53 -1.91
CA VAL A 87 -1.53 7.38 -2.81
C VAL A 87 -0.97 7.27 -4.22
N GLY A 88 -1.25 6.17 -4.84
CA GLY A 88 -0.74 5.82 -6.14
C GLY A 88 -1.70 4.85 -6.82
N MET A 89 -1.12 3.88 -7.48
CA MET A 89 -1.88 2.84 -8.16
C MET A 89 -2.82 2.08 -7.21
N GLY A 90 -2.42 1.82 -5.95
CA GLY A 90 -3.22 1.09 -4.96
C GLY A 90 -4.60 1.67 -4.72
N ASN A 91 -4.71 3.00 -4.68
CA ASN A 91 -5.98 3.70 -4.46
C ASN A 91 -6.94 3.65 -5.65
N LEU A 92 -6.44 3.49 -6.86
CA LEU A 92 -7.28 3.31 -8.04
C LEU A 92 -7.52 1.83 -8.28
N VAL A 93 -6.47 1.11 -8.65
CA VAL A 93 -6.56 -0.28 -9.11
C VAL A 93 -6.92 -1.24 -7.97
N GLY A 94 -6.40 -0.98 -6.75
CA GLY A 94 -6.72 -1.76 -5.56
C GLY A 94 -8.20 -1.64 -5.18
N VAL A 95 -8.77 -0.43 -5.18
CA VAL A 95 -10.18 -0.20 -4.88
C VAL A 95 -11.09 -0.79 -5.97
N VAL A 96 -10.69 -0.65 -7.24
CA VAL A 96 -11.38 -1.31 -8.35
C VAL A 96 -11.41 -2.82 -8.16
N ALA A 97 -10.28 -3.42 -7.80
CA ALA A 97 -10.20 -4.87 -7.53
C ALA A 97 -11.06 -5.27 -6.32
N ALA A 98 -11.08 -4.45 -5.25
CA ALA A 98 -11.92 -4.68 -4.08
C ALA A 98 -13.41 -4.72 -4.45
N ILE A 99 -13.89 -3.70 -5.16
CA ILE A 99 -15.30 -3.57 -5.55
C ILE A 99 -15.70 -4.62 -6.60
N SER A 100 -14.82 -4.90 -7.58
CA SER A 100 -15.09 -5.92 -8.60
C SER A 100 -15.27 -7.32 -8.01
N ALA A 101 -14.49 -7.68 -6.99
CA ALA A 101 -14.50 -9.02 -6.40
C ALA A 101 -15.33 -9.13 -5.10
N GLY A 102 -15.43 -8.05 -4.34
CA GLY A 102 -16.09 -8.01 -3.03
C GLY A 102 -17.34 -7.12 -2.97
N GLY A 103 -17.69 -6.42 -4.05
CA GLY A 103 -18.82 -5.48 -4.03
C GLY A 103 -18.54 -4.20 -3.23
N ALA A 104 -19.59 -3.39 -3.03
CA ALA A 104 -19.48 -2.12 -2.31
C ALA A 104 -19.08 -2.32 -0.83
N GLY A 105 -19.50 -3.41 -0.21
CA GLY A 105 -19.17 -3.73 1.19
C GLY A 105 -17.69 -3.90 1.46
N ALA A 106 -16.88 -4.24 0.45
CA ALA A 106 -15.43 -4.31 0.59
C ALA A 106 -14.81 -2.97 1.01
N VAL A 107 -15.41 -1.84 0.62
CA VAL A 107 -14.97 -0.50 1.00
C VAL A 107 -15.03 -0.30 2.53
N PHE A 108 -16.09 -0.79 3.18
CA PHE A 108 -16.21 -0.75 4.64
C PHE A 108 -15.03 -1.47 5.31
N TRP A 109 -14.68 -2.66 4.84
CA TRP A 109 -13.58 -3.44 5.40
C TRP A 109 -12.21 -2.83 5.09
N MET A 110 -12.07 -2.11 3.99
CA MET A 110 -10.89 -1.26 3.74
C MET A 110 -10.78 -0.15 4.81
N TRP A 111 -11.88 0.52 5.17
CA TRP A 111 -11.89 1.54 6.23
C TRP A 111 -11.52 0.94 7.58
N VAL A 112 -12.07 -0.22 7.92
CA VAL A 112 -11.73 -0.93 9.17
C VAL A 112 -10.24 -1.23 9.24
N THR A 113 -9.65 -1.77 8.16
CA THR A 113 -8.21 -2.05 8.12
C THR A 113 -7.36 -0.80 8.24
N ALA A 114 -7.80 0.33 7.70
CA ALA A 114 -7.09 1.60 7.85
C ALA A 114 -7.12 2.11 9.30
N ILE A 115 -8.29 2.08 9.94
CA ILE A 115 -8.46 2.56 11.32
C ILE A 115 -7.60 1.77 12.28
N ILE A 116 -7.69 0.42 12.26
CA ILE A 116 -6.89 -0.42 13.15
C ILE A 116 -5.43 -0.50 12.69
N GLY A 117 -5.17 -0.47 11.39
CA GLY A 117 -3.84 -0.53 10.80
C GLY A 117 -2.99 0.71 11.07
N SER A 118 -3.59 1.89 11.26
CA SER A 118 -2.86 3.12 11.59
C SER A 118 -1.99 2.96 12.84
N SER A 119 -2.49 2.27 13.86
CA SER A 119 -1.70 1.99 15.08
C SER A 119 -0.57 1.00 14.82
N THR A 120 -0.77 0.03 13.93
CA THR A 120 0.29 -0.89 13.51
C THR A 120 1.38 -0.13 12.73
N ALA A 121 0.99 0.70 11.77
CA ALA A 121 1.93 1.53 10.99
C ALA A 121 2.75 2.48 11.89
N PHE A 122 2.13 3.02 12.96
CA PHE A 122 2.84 3.78 13.99
C PHE A 122 3.96 2.96 14.64
N ILE A 123 3.66 1.74 15.08
CA ILE A 123 4.64 0.84 15.74
C ILE A 123 5.77 0.52 14.77
N GLU A 124 5.45 0.09 13.54
CA GLU A 124 6.42 -0.26 12.50
C GLU A 124 7.40 0.88 12.21
N ALA A 125 6.87 2.08 11.99
CA ALA A 125 7.67 3.24 11.64
C ALA A 125 8.52 3.75 12.82
N THR A 126 8.00 3.67 14.05
CA THR A 126 8.78 3.99 15.25
C THR A 126 9.94 3.01 15.42
N LEU A 127 9.71 1.71 15.21
CA LEU A 127 10.78 0.70 15.23
C LEU A 127 11.80 0.95 14.12
N ALA A 128 11.37 1.29 12.92
CA ALA A 128 12.27 1.58 11.81
C ALA A 128 13.21 2.77 12.13
N GLN A 129 12.72 3.76 12.83
CA GLN A 129 13.54 4.88 13.31
C GLN A 129 14.53 4.50 14.42
N LEU A 130 14.13 3.61 15.34
CA LEU A 130 15.00 3.14 16.41
C LEU A 130 16.19 2.31 15.89
N TYR A 131 16.01 1.63 14.75
CA TYR A 131 17.01 0.71 14.19
C TYR A 131 17.50 1.14 12.80
N LYS A 132 17.38 2.44 12.46
CA LYS A 132 17.92 2.96 11.22
C LYS A 132 19.44 3.03 11.23
N GLU A 133 20.03 2.88 10.06
CA GLU A 133 21.46 2.98 9.81
C GLU A 133 21.75 4.08 8.79
N LYS A 134 22.99 4.58 8.75
CA LYS A 134 23.45 5.45 7.66
C LYS A 134 23.48 4.71 6.34
N ASP A 135 23.04 5.36 5.27
CA ASP A 135 23.08 4.81 3.91
C ASP A 135 24.34 5.34 3.18
N PRO A 136 25.38 4.50 3.00
CA PRO A 136 26.63 4.95 2.39
C PRO A 136 26.53 5.20 0.89
N LEU A 137 25.55 4.61 0.18
CA LEU A 137 25.40 4.77 -1.26
C LEU A 137 24.57 5.99 -1.65
N TYR A 138 23.43 6.21 -0.95
CA TYR A 138 22.48 7.25 -1.28
C TYR A 138 22.57 8.45 -0.32
N GLY A 139 23.30 8.32 0.79
CA GLY A 139 23.33 9.28 1.88
C GLY A 139 22.07 9.24 2.75
N GLY A 140 22.08 9.97 3.88
CA GLY A 140 21.00 9.94 4.85
C GLY A 140 20.89 8.61 5.59
N TYR A 141 19.66 8.12 5.76
CA TYR A 141 19.38 6.90 6.53
C TYR A 141 18.60 5.88 5.72
N ARG A 142 18.75 4.60 6.14
CA ARG A 142 18.00 3.45 5.66
C ARG A 142 17.60 2.56 6.82
N GLY A 143 16.64 1.68 6.63
CA GLY A 143 16.17 0.75 7.64
C GLY A 143 14.93 0.00 7.19
N GLY A 144 14.07 -0.32 8.14
CA GLY A 144 12.86 -1.08 7.92
C GLY A 144 12.92 -2.46 8.56
N PRO A 145 11.96 -3.38 8.26
CA PRO A 145 11.84 -4.64 8.97
C PRO A 145 13.08 -5.53 8.91
N ALA A 146 13.75 -5.62 7.77
CA ALA A 146 14.97 -6.42 7.67
C ALA A 146 16.01 -6.05 8.76
N TYR A 147 16.08 -4.76 9.10
CA TYR A 147 17.02 -4.22 10.10
C TYR A 147 16.53 -4.41 11.53
N TYR A 148 15.29 -4.06 11.86
CA TYR A 148 14.79 -4.22 13.23
C TYR A 148 14.53 -5.69 13.61
N ILE A 149 14.19 -6.56 12.64
CA ILE A 149 14.13 -8.02 12.86
C ILE A 149 15.52 -8.56 13.17
N HIS A 150 16.54 -8.13 12.41
CA HIS A 150 17.94 -8.50 12.62
C HIS A 150 18.38 -8.12 14.03
N ALA A 151 18.21 -6.85 14.39
CA ALA A 151 18.57 -6.33 15.69
C ALA A 151 17.87 -7.07 16.85
N TYR A 152 16.59 -7.41 16.70
CA TYR A 152 15.87 -8.19 17.69
C TYR A 152 16.45 -9.57 17.94
N VAL A 153 16.81 -10.28 16.87
CA VAL A 153 17.39 -11.62 17.00
C VAL A 153 18.76 -11.57 17.65
N GLU A 154 19.59 -10.57 17.30
CA GLU A 154 20.91 -10.36 17.94
C GLU A 154 20.77 -10.05 19.42
N GLU A 155 19.87 -9.13 19.80
CA GLU A 155 19.60 -8.78 21.19
C GLU A 155 19.12 -10.00 22.01
N LYS A 156 18.19 -10.78 21.44
CA LYS A 156 17.64 -11.96 22.12
C LYS A 156 18.69 -13.07 22.29
N GLN A 157 19.54 -13.27 21.28
CA GLN A 157 20.56 -14.32 21.31
C GLN A 157 21.89 -13.84 21.93
N LYS A 158 22.03 -12.55 22.22
CA LYS A 158 23.26 -11.91 22.70
C LYS A 158 24.49 -12.24 21.82
N LYS A 159 24.27 -12.41 20.52
CA LYS A 159 25.29 -12.80 19.54
C LYS A 159 25.13 -11.99 18.26
N LYS A 160 26.20 -11.30 17.85
CA LYS A 160 26.25 -10.63 16.54
C LYS A 160 26.23 -11.63 15.40
N ARG A 161 25.52 -11.31 14.33
CA ARG A 161 25.39 -12.13 13.12
C ARG A 161 25.54 -11.26 11.88
N ASN A 162 26.13 -11.79 10.83
CA ASN A 162 26.19 -11.08 9.56
C ASN A 162 24.81 -10.99 8.88
N LYS A 163 23.99 -12.04 9.02
CA LYS A 163 22.63 -12.11 8.51
C LYS A 163 21.75 -12.98 9.41
N VAL A 164 20.47 -12.64 9.46
CA VAL A 164 19.44 -13.38 10.20
C VAL A 164 18.44 -13.95 9.21
N VAL A 165 18.10 -15.22 9.31
CA VAL A 165 17.24 -15.94 8.36
C VAL A 165 15.89 -15.24 8.16
N ILE A 166 15.20 -14.85 9.24
CA ILE A 166 13.89 -14.18 9.14
C ILE A 166 14.02 -12.83 8.41
N SER A 167 15.09 -12.07 8.65
CA SER A 167 15.35 -10.82 7.93
C SER A 167 15.64 -11.04 6.45
N VAL A 168 16.38 -12.11 6.12
CA VAL A 168 16.63 -12.51 4.72
C VAL A 168 15.32 -12.88 4.03
N LEU A 169 14.47 -13.70 4.68
CA LEU A 169 13.18 -14.09 4.15
C LEU A 169 12.26 -12.89 3.95
N PHE A 170 12.20 -11.98 4.92
CA PHE A 170 11.46 -10.73 4.77
C PHE A 170 11.96 -9.91 3.56
N ALA A 171 13.28 -9.72 3.46
CA ALA A 171 13.87 -8.93 2.38
C ALA A 171 13.60 -9.54 1.00
N ILE A 172 13.71 -10.86 0.85
CA ILE A 172 13.38 -11.57 -0.39
C ILE A 172 11.89 -11.43 -0.72
N SER A 173 11.01 -11.60 0.28
CA SER A 173 9.55 -11.46 0.10
C SER A 173 9.18 -10.06 -0.39
N GLY A 174 9.85 -9.02 0.12
CA GLY A 174 9.68 -7.64 -0.35
C GLY A 174 10.11 -7.46 -1.81
N LEU A 175 11.25 -7.99 -2.19
CA LEU A 175 11.70 -7.91 -3.59
C LEU A 175 10.75 -8.64 -4.55
N ILE A 176 10.19 -9.77 -4.14
CA ILE A 176 9.15 -10.50 -4.90
C ILE A 176 7.87 -9.68 -4.99
N CYS A 177 7.41 -9.09 -3.88
CA CYS A 177 6.24 -8.24 -3.82
C CYS A 177 6.33 -7.09 -4.84
N TRP A 178 7.42 -6.37 -4.83
CA TRP A 178 7.59 -5.20 -5.70
C TRP A 178 7.81 -5.57 -7.17
N CYS A 179 8.32 -6.77 -7.47
CA CYS A 179 8.26 -7.34 -8.82
C CYS A 179 6.80 -7.56 -9.28
N GLY A 180 5.95 -8.13 -8.41
CA GLY A 180 4.52 -8.29 -8.69
C GLY A 180 3.80 -6.96 -8.86
N ILE A 181 4.03 -5.99 -7.96
CA ILE A 181 3.45 -4.65 -8.07
C ILE A 181 3.88 -3.96 -9.37
N SER A 182 5.13 -4.13 -9.83
CA SER A 182 5.58 -3.61 -11.13
C SER A 182 4.76 -4.16 -12.29
N GLN A 183 4.38 -5.44 -12.25
CA GLN A 183 3.50 -6.04 -13.26
C GLN A 183 2.09 -5.45 -13.22
N VAL A 184 1.48 -5.29 -12.03
CA VAL A 184 0.14 -4.69 -11.87
C VAL A 184 0.13 -3.24 -12.36
N ILE A 185 1.19 -2.48 -12.09
CA ILE A 185 1.39 -1.11 -12.59
C ILE A 185 1.26 -1.08 -14.11
N SER A 186 2.10 -1.84 -14.79
CA SER A 186 2.15 -1.83 -16.25
C SER A 186 0.85 -2.32 -16.87
N ASN A 187 0.27 -3.42 -16.36
CA ASN A 187 -1.00 -3.96 -16.82
C ASN A 187 -2.13 -2.92 -16.76
N SER A 188 -2.24 -2.21 -15.66
CA SER A 188 -3.30 -1.23 -15.42
C SER A 188 -3.15 0.02 -16.31
N VAL A 189 -1.91 0.54 -16.46
CA VAL A 189 -1.63 1.68 -17.35
C VAL A 189 -1.93 1.31 -18.79
N VAL A 190 -1.43 0.18 -19.26
CA VAL A 190 -1.62 -0.30 -20.64
C VAL A 190 -3.12 -0.49 -20.94
N SER A 191 -3.87 -1.12 -20.03
CA SER A 191 -5.32 -1.29 -20.17
C SER A 191 -6.03 0.07 -20.24
N SER A 192 -5.67 1.00 -19.38
CA SER A 192 -6.29 2.33 -19.33
C SER A 192 -6.04 3.15 -20.59
N PHE A 193 -4.82 3.09 -21.13
CA PHE A 193 -4.48 3.78 -22.40
C PHE A 193 -5.12 3.12 -23.62
N LYS A 194 -5.25 1.79 -23.63
CA LYS A 194 -6.02 1.07 -24.63
C LYS A 194 -7.47 1.57 -24.68
N ASN A 195 -8.11 1.71 -23.51
CA ASN A 195 -9.49 2.20 -23.41
C ASN A 195 -9.63 3.68 -23.83
N ALA A 196 -8.68 4.54 -23.41
CA ALA A 196 -8.76 5.97 -23.67
C ALA A 196 -8.40 6.35 -25.13
N PHE A 197 -7.39 5.68 -25.69
CA PHE A 197 -6.78 6.11 -26.96
C PHE A 197 -6.68 5.00 -28.02
N SER A 198 -7.19 3.79 -27.73
CA SER A 198 -7.09 2.61 -28.60
C SER A 198 -5.64 2.23 -28.96
N ILE A 199 -4.67 2.57 -28.09
CA ILE A 199 -3.27 2.23 -28.30
C ILE A 199 -3.06 0.73 -28.05
N PRO A 200 -2.45 0.00 -28.98
CA PRO A 200 -2.11 -1.41 -28.77
C PRO A 200 -1.22 -1.61 -27.55
N PRO A 201 -1.44 -2.66 -26.71
CA PRO A 201 -0.73 -2.87 -25.46
C PRO A 201 0.80 -2.83 -25.58
N ILE A 202 1.36 -3.40 -26.64
CA ILE A 202 2.81 -3.47 -26.83
C ILE A 202 3.46 -2.08 -26.93
N TYR A 203 2.85 -1.13 -27.67
CA TYR A 203 3.42 0.20 -27.82
C TYR A 203 3.40 0.96 -26.50
N MET A 204 2.29 0.92 -25.77
CA MET A 204 2.21 1.58 -24.45
C MET A 204 3.16 0.94 -23.44
N THR A 205 3.33 -0.39 -23.46
CA THR A 205 4.30 -1.09 -22.64
C THR A 205 5.73 -0.61 -22.89
N VAL A 206 6.12 -0.55 -24.17
CA VAL A 206 7.48 -0.06 -24.57
C VAL A 206 7.69 1.37 -24.12
N VAL A 207 6.71 2.26 -24.35
CA VAL A 207 6.80 3.67 -23.92
C VAL A 207 6.94 3.77 -22.41
N LEU A 208 6.11 3.05 -21.64
CA LEU A 208 6.17 3.05 -20.18
C LEU A 208 7.53 2.59 -19.66
N VAL A 209 8.05 1.49 -20.20
CA VAL A 209 9.35 0.93 -19.80
C VAL A 209 10.49 1.87 -20.19
N ALA A 210 10.44 2.47 -21.36
CA ALA A 210 11.46 3.43 -21.81
C ALA A 210 11.51 4.69 -20.91
N VAL A 211 10.34 5.26 -20.58
CA VAL A 211 10.26 6.41 -19.66
C VAL A 211 10.75 6.02 -18.27
N ALA A 212 10.32 4.86 -17.76
CA ALA A 212 10.76 4.36 -16.46
C ALA A 212 12.29 4.13 -16.44
N ALA A 213 12.88 3.54 -17.49
CA ALA A 213 14.30 3.27 -17.58
C ALA A 213 15.14 4.56 -17.56
N VAL A 214 14.74 5.58 -18.34
CA VAL A 214 15.44 6.87 -18.37
C VAL A 214 15.54 7.51 -17.00
N ILE A 215 14.50 7.38 -16.17
CA ILE A 215 14.46 8.01 -14.85
C ILE A 215 15.13 7.11 -13.80
N VAL A 216 14.77 5.83 -13.75
CA VAL A 216 15.20 4.91 -12.69
C VAL A 216 16.70 4.60 -12.74
N LEU A 217 17.29 4.57 -13.94
CA LEU A 217 18.72 4.32 -14.08
C LEU A 217 19.60 5.52 -13.70
N ARG A 218 19.01 6.71 -13.53
CA ARG A 218 19.71 7.86 -12.95
C ARG A 218 19.85 7.72 -11.45
N LYS A 219 20.99 8.16 -10.88
CA LYS A 219 21.31 7.96 -9.47
C LYS A 219 20.42 8.79 -8.51
N ASP A 220 20.02 10.01 -8.90
CA ASP A 220 19.48 11.04 -7.99
C ASP A 220 18.07 11.57 -8.31
N ALA A 221 17.35 10.97 -9.27
CA ALA A 221 16.14 11.58 -9.83
C ALA A 221 14.85 11.35 -9.00
N THR A 222 14.84 10.38 -8.10
CA THR A 222 13.61 9.77 -7.59
C THR A 222 12.77 10.71 -6.70
N VAL A 223 13.39 11.31 -5.68
CA VAL A 223 12.64 12.04 -4.64
C VAL A 223 12.10 13.38 -5.13
N LYS A 224 12.89 14.15 -5.89
CA LYS A 224 12.48 15.49 -6.37
C LYS A 224 11.27 15.47 -7.29
N ILE A 225 11.15 14.43 -8.12
CA ILE A 225 10.00 14.28 -9.02
C ILE A 225 8.74 13.96 -8.19
N LEU A 226 8.87 13.09 -7.19
CA LEU A 226 7.76 12.72 -6.33
C LEU A 226 7.24 13.91 -5.52
N ASP A 227 8.13 14.74 -4.96
CA ASP A 227 7.79 15.91 -4.15
C ASP A 227 6.86 16.89 -4.88
N MET A 228 6.94 16.96 -6.21
CA MET A 228 6.14 17.87 -7.02
C MET A 228 4.88 17.18 -7.58
N VAL A 229 5.03 15.99 -8.12
CA VAL A 229 3.97 15.32 -8.90
C VAL A 229 2.88 14.76 -8.00
N VAL A 230 3.24 14.12 -6.87
CA VAL A 230 2.28 13.43 -5.99
C VAL A 230 1.25 14.38 -5.38
N PRO A 231 1.60 15.53 -4.77
CA PRO A 231 0.61 16.44 -4.22
C PRO A 231 -0.34 17.01 -5.28
N VAL A 232 0.19 17.37 -6.45
CA VAL A 232 -0.64 17.94 -7.54
C VAL A 232 -1.66 16.91 -8.03
N MET A 233 -1.23 15.66 -8.30
CA MET A 233 -2.17 14.62 -8.74
C MET A 233 -3.24 14.33 -7.67
N ALA A 234 -2.85 14.23 -6.40
CA ALA A 234 -3.78 13.96 -5.31
C ALA A 234 -4.85 15.05 -5.19
N VAL A 235 -4.45 16.32 -5.28
CA VAL A 235 -5.37 17.47 -5.24
C VAL A 235 -6.31 17.46 -6.45
N CYS A 236 -5.80 17.24 -7.67
CA CYS A 236 -6.63 17.17 -8.87
C CYS A 236 -7.63 16.02 -8.80
N TYR A 237 -7.18 14.83 -8.35
CA TYR A 237 -8.04 13.67 -8.21
C TYR A 237 -9.14 13.88 -7.18
N PHE A 238 -8.79 14.47 -6.03
CA PHE A 238 -9.73 14.82 -4.98
C PHE A 238 -10.75 15.86 -5.45
N ALA A 239 -10.31 16.91 -6.14
CA ALA A 239 -11.19 17.95 -6.67
C ALA A 239 -12.24 17.39 -7.66
N ILE A 240 -11.81 16.53 -8.60
CA ILE A 240 -12.71 15.85 -9.54
C ILE A 240 -13.70 14.94 -8.81
N THR A 241 -13.24 14.23 -7.78
CA THR A 241 -14.14 13.39 -6.97
C THR A 241 -15.19 14.22 -6.24
N ILE A 242 -14.81 15.34 -5.62
CA ILE A 242 -15.75 16.24 -4.96
C ILE A 242 -16.77 16.77 -5.97
N LEU A 243 -16.34 17.14 -7.16
CA LEU A 243 -17.26 17.55 -8.23
C LEU A 243 -18.29 16.46 -8.53
N ILE A 244 -17.85 15.20 -8.71
CA ILE A 244 -18.75 14.06 -8.97
C ILE A 244 -19.71 13.84 -7.79
N ILE A 245 -19.25 13.92 -6.55
CA ILE A 245 -20.09 13.79 -5.36
C ILE A 245 -21.15 14.88 -5.32
N VAL A 246 -20.76 16.14 -5.57
CA VAL A 246 -21.67 17.28 -5.57
C VAL A 246 -22.75 17.12 -6.66
N MET A 247 -22.37 16.64 -7.85
CA MET A 247 -23.31 16.36 -8.93
C MET A 247 -24.30 15.22 -8.61
N ASN A 248 -23.97 14.34 -7.67
CA ASN A 248 -24.74 13.14 -7.31
C ASN A 248 -25.14 13.10 -5.82
N LEU A 249 -25.28 14.25 -5.16
CA LEU A 249 -25.58 14.33 -3.71
C LEU A 249 -26.82 13.53 -3.30
N GLY A 250 -27.86 13.51 -4.15
CA GLY A 250 -29.09 12.77 -3.88
C GLY A 250 -28.90 11.25 -3.82
N SER A 251 -27.90 10.70 -4.51
CA SER A 251 -27.59 9.27 -4.53
C SER A 251 -26.64 8.84 -3.42
N LEU A 252 -25.94 9.78 -2.78
CA LEU A 252 -24.91 9.51 -1.80
C LEU A 252 -25.41 8.71 -0.57
N PRO A 253 -26.59 9.00 0.04
CA PRO A 253 -27.13 8.18 1.12
C PRO A 253 -27.35 6.72 0.72
N GLY A 254 -27.81 6.47 -0.51
CA GLY A 254 -27.98 5.12 -1.05
C GLY A 254 -26.65 4.37 -1.22
N VAL A 255 -25.58 5.07 -1.60
CA VAL A 255 -24.23 4.48 -1.68
C VAL A 255 -23.75 4.05 -0.31
N PHE A 256 -23.90 4.88 0.73
CA PHE A 256 -23.55 4.50 2.10
C PHE A 256 -24.39 3.31 2.58
N ALA A 257 -25.73 3.35 2.39
CA ALA A 257 -26.59 2.23 2.75
C ALA A 257 -26.11 0.93 2.09
N ARG A 258 -25.80 0.96 0.78
CA ARG A 258 -25.27 -0.17 0.03
C ARG A 258 -23.95 -0.68 0.60
N ILE A 259 -23.00 0.22 0.92
CA ILE A 259 -21.71 -0.16 1.53
C ILE A 259 -21.94 -0.93 2.83
N PHE A 260 -22.80 -0.43 3.71
CA PHE A 260 -23.07 -1.09 5.00
C PHE A 260 -23.88 -2.39 4.85
N GLU A 261 -24.92 -2.41 4.02
CA GLU A 261 -25.73 -3.60 3.79
C GLU A 261 -24.90 -4.75 3.22
N GLU A 262 -24.05 -4.48 2.23
CA GLU A 262 -23.17 -5.48 1.63
C GLU A 262 -22.04 -5.88 2.58
N ALA A 263 -21.52 -4.95 3.41
CA ALA A 263 -20.44 -5.22 4.35
C ALA A 263 -20.81 -6.24 5.43
N PHE A 264 -22.08 -6.33 5.79
CA PHE A 264 -22.58 -7.25 6.82
C PHE A 264 -23.45 -8.39 6.25
N GLY A 265 -23.48 -8.54 4.93
CA GLY A 265 -24.21 -9.62 4.26
C GLY A 265 -25.73 -9.49 4.26
N PHE A 266 -26.26 -8.30 4.58
CA PHE A 266 -27.71 -8.02 4.48
C PHE A 266 -28.19 -7.93 3.04
N ARG A 267 -27.28 -7.65 2.10
CA ARG A 267 -27.50 -7.68 0.65
C ARG A 267 -26.39 -8.53 0.00
N GLN A 268 -26.77 -9.42 -0.90
CA GLN A 268 -25.78 -10.17 -1.68
C GLN A 268 -25.08 -9.24 -2.66
N ALA A 269 -23.76 -9.09 -2.49
CA ALA A 269 -22.97 -8.16 -3.28
C ALA A 269 -22.08 -8.84 -4.32
N ALA A 270 -21.66 -10.07 -4.05
CA ALA A 270 -20.71 -10.80 -4.88
C ALA A 270 -21.01 -12.30 -4.87
N ALA A 271 -20.58 -12.99 -5.90
CA ALA A 271 -20.77 -14.44 -6.04
C ALA A 271 -20.17 -15.29 -4.90
N GLY A 272 -19.20 -14.72 -4.13
CA GLY A 272 -18.58 -15.36 -2.98
C GLY A 272 -19.20 -15.07 -1.61
N GLY A 273 -20.32 -14.32 -1.56
CA GLY A 273 -21.00 -13.98 -0.30
C GLY A 273 -20.16 -13.10 0.65
N PHE A 274 -20.55 -13.07 1.94
CA PHE A 274 -19.91 -12.25 2.98
C PHE A 274 -18.39 -12.49 3.12
N GLY A 275 -17.93 -13.73 2.97
CA GLY A 275 -16.50 -14.05 3.01
C GLY A 275 -15.69 -13.33 1.94
N ALA A 276 -16.20 -13.25 0.71
CA ALA A 276 -15.54 -12.54 -0.38
C ALA A 276 -15.49 -11.03 -0.12
N VAL A 277 -16.55 -10.45 0.42
CA VAL A 277 -16.61 -9.02 0.80
C VAL A 277 -15.52 -8.69 1.82
N LEU A 278 -15.49 -9.46 2.91
CA LEU A 278 -14.51 -9.31 4.00
C LEU A 278 -13.07 -9.48 3.49
N MET A 279 -12.81 -10.61 2.79
CA MET A 279 -11.49 -10.96 2.28
C MET A 279 -10.94 -9.88 1.35
N ASN A 280 -11.74 -9.48 0.34
CA ASN A 280 -11.28 -8.50 -0.65
C ASN A 280 -11.10 -7.10 -0.03
N GLY A 281 -11.97 -6.71 0.91
CA GLY A 281 -11.80 -5.46 1.65
C GLY A 281 -10.51 -5.41 2.45
N ILE A 282 -10.21 -6.43 3.23
CA ILE A 282 -8.99 -6.51 4.05
C ILE A 282 -7.74 -6.60 3.17
N LYS A 283 -7.74 -7.48 2.16
CA LYS A 283 -6.63 -7.70 1.25
C LYS A 283 -6.27 -6.43 0.46
N ARG A 284 -7.26 -5.76 -0.10
CA ARG A 284 -7.04 -4.55 -0.89
C ARG A 284 -6.81 -3.32 0.00
N GLY A 285 -7.36 -3.30 1.22
CA GLY A 285 -6.99 -2.34 2.25
C GLY A 285 -5.50 -2.44 2.60
N LEU A 286 -4.98 -3.63 2.90
CA LEU A 286 -3.56 -3.87 3.15
C LEU A 286 -2.70 -3.48 1.95
N PHE A 287 -3.12 -3.83 0.74
CA PHE A 287 -2.41 -3.49 -0.49
C PHE A 287 -2.27 -1.98 -0.69
N SER A 288 -3.30 -1.20 -0.31
CA SER A 288 -3.29 0.25 -0.42
C SER A 288 -2.50 0.91 0.71
N ASN A 289 -2.87 0.65 1.97
CA ASN A 289 -2.31 1.37 3.11
C ASN A 289 -1.01 0.79 3.68
N GLU A 290 -0.62 -0.41 3.25
CA GLU A 290 0.61 -1.10 3.61
C GLU A 290 0.80 -1.38 5.13
N ALA A 291 -0.20 -1.12 5.97
CA ALA A 291 -0.08 -1.24 7.42
C ALA A 291 0.03 -2.69 7.88
N GLY A 292 1.12 -3.04 8.53
CA GLY A 292 1.45 -4.40 8.96
C GLY A 292 2.27 -5.20 7.95
N SER A 293 2.43 -4.71 6.70
CA SER A 293 3.24 -5.38 5.67
C SER A 293 4.75 -5.17 5.86
N GLY A 294 5.14 -4.08 6.52
CA GLY A 294 6.55 -3.73 6.69
C GLY A 294 7.19 -2.99 5.51
N SER A 295 6.45 -2.57 4.49
CA SER A 295 7.00 -1.82 3.35
C SER A 295 7.26 -0.35 3.69
N ALA A 296 6.27 0.37 4.18
CA ALA A 296 6.37 1.77 4.55
C ALA A 296 7.46 2.10 5.60
N PRO A 297 7.79 1.24 6.55
CA PRO A 297 8.94 1.43 7.44
C PRO A 297 10.28 1.67 6.75
N CYS A 298 10.47 1.17 5.51
CA CYS A 298 11.67 1.46 4.72
C CYS A 298 11.80 2.96 4.39
N ALA A 299 10.67 3.65 4.12
CA ALA A 299 10.69 5.10 3.96
C ALA A 299 10.77 5.82 5.32
N ALA A 300 10.04 5.33 6.32
CA ALA A 300 10.05 5.93 7.64
C ALA A 300 11.46 5.99 8.25
N ALA A 301 12.30 4.97 8.02
CA ALA A 301 13.69 4.95 8.46
C ALA A 301 14.54 6.07 7.83
N ALA A 302 14.24 6.48 6.60
CA ALA A 302 14.98 7.52 5.89
C ALA A 302 14.66 8.94 6.40
N ALA A 303 13.60 9.09 7.21
CA ALA A 303 13.26 10.36 7.82
C ALA A 303 14.30 10.80 8.85
N GLU A 304 14.62 12.08 8.85
CA GLU A 304 15.31 12.73 9.95
C GLU A 304 14.27 13.39 10.86
N CYS A 305 14.14 12.88 12.04
CA CYS A 305 13.30 13.47 13.09
C CYS A 305 14.02 13.35 14.44
N ASP A 306 13.78 14.32 15.32
CA ASP A 306 14.37 14.37 16.66
C ASP A 306 13.84 13.26 17.59
N GLN A 307 12.64 12.75 17.32
CA GLN A 307 12.01 11.68 18.09
C GLN A 307 11.43 10.60 17.17
N PRO A 308 11.72 9.30 17.40
CA PRO A 308 11.20 8.18 16.59
C PRO A 308 9.67 8.15 16.49
N VAL A 309 8.97 8.60 17.53
CA VAL A 309 7.50 8.69 17.60
C VAL A 309 6.92 9.56 16.49
N LYS A 310 7.59 10.66 16.11
CA LYS A 310 7.10 11.57 15.08
C LYS A 310 7.02 10.90 13.70
N ALA A 311 8.00 10.09 13.33
CA ALA A 311 7.90 9.28 12.12
C ALA A 311 6.73 8.29 12.19
N GLY A 312 6.49 7.68 13.36
CA GLY A 312 5.33 6.83 13.60
C GLY A 312 4.02 7.57 13.40
N LEU A 313 3.88 8.78 13.95
CA LEU A 313 2.68 9.62 13.81
C LEU A 313 2.41 10.00 12.36
N VAL A 314 3.45 10.38 11.61
CA VAL A 314 3.36 10.70 10.18
C VAL A 314 2.88 9.49 9.37
N GLN A 315 3.39 8.29 9.65
CA GLN A 315 2.97 7.08 8.95
C GLN A 315 1.54 6.66 9.30
N ALA A 316 1.11 6.83 10.54
CA ALA A 316 -0.27 6.60 10.95
C ALA A 316 -1.26 7.55 10.24
N LEU A 317 -0.89 8.83 10.10
CA LEU A 317 -1.65 9.80 9.31
C LEU A 317 -1.70 9.40 7.83
N GLY A 318 -0.57 8.92 7.28
CA GLY A 318 -0.49 8.43 5.91
C GLY A 318 -1.51 7.33 5.60
N VAL A 319 -1.69 6.36 6.50
CA VAL A 319 -2.71 5.29 6.39
C VAL A 319 -4.12 5.88 6.34
N PHE A 320 -4.41 6.86 7.19
CA PHE A 320 -5.71 7.52 7.21
C PHE A 320 -5.99 8.26 5.90
N VAL A 321 -5.07 9.11 5.46
CA VAL A 321 -5.23 9.88 4.21
C VAL A 321 -5.37 8.95 3.01
N ASP A 322 -4.54 7.92 2.92
CA ASP A 322 -4.57 6.96 1.84
C ASP A 322 -5.95 6.29 1.70
N THR A 323 -6.39 5.60 2.75
CA THR A 323 -7.54 4.70 2.63
C THR A 323 -8.86 5.39 2.92
N ILE A 324 -8.93 6.21 3.99
CA ILE A 324 -10.19 6.88 4.34
C ILE A 324 -10.52 8.01 3.38
N VAL A 325 -9.51 8.72 2.84
CA VAL A 325 -9.77 9.83 1.91
C VAL A 325 -9.65 9.35 0.46
N ILE A 326 -8.48 8.93 0.01
CA ILE A 326 -8.24 8.72 -1.43
C ILE A 326 -8.90 7.44 -1.96
N CYS A 327 -8.86 6.31 -1.22
CA CYS A 327 -9.59 5.11 -1.67
C CYS A 327 -11.09 5.34 -1.69
N SER A 328 -11.63 6.13 -0.75
CA SER A 328 -13.05 6.51 -0.77
C SER A 328 -13.40 7.34 -1.99
N CYS A 329 -12.51 8.22 -2.47
CA CYS A 329 -12.70 8.95 -3.72
C CYS A 329 -12.97 7.98 -4.88
N THR A 330 -12.12 6.99 -5.06
CA THR A 330 -12.26 5.99 -6.12
C THR A 330 -13.54 5.15 -5.95
N ALA A 331 -13.85 4.76 -4.71
CA ALA A 331 -15.05 4.01 -4.40
C ALA A 331 -16.32 4.82 -4.78
N PHE A 332 -16.40 6.08 -4.36
CA PHE A 332 -17.56 6.93 -4.68
C PHE A 332 -17.72 7.18 -6.18
N ILE A 333 -16.64 7.40 -6.93
CA ILE A 333 -16.70 7.51 -8.39
C ILE A 333 -17.43 6.29 -9.01
N MET A 334 -17.06 5.08 -8.56
CA MET A 334 -17.66 3.86 -9.11
C MET A 334 -19.08 3.60 -8.59
N LEU A 335 -19.31 3.80 -7.29
CA LEU A 335 -20.58 3.46 -6.65
C LEU A 335 -21.71 4.49 -6.92
N LEU A 336 -21.37 5.71 -7.31
CA LEU A 336 -22.32 6.73 -7.76
C LEU A 336 -22.73 6.53 -9.23
N ALA A 337 -22.03 5.70 -10.00
CA ALA A 337 -22.44 5.32 -11.34
C ALA A 337 -23.57 4.26 -11.27
N PRO A 338 -24.58 4.31 -12.16
CA PRO A 338 -25.64 3.32 -12.21
C PRO A 338 -25.09 1.91 -12.44
N GLU A 339 -25.64 0.91 -11.73
CA GLU A 339 -25.21 -0.49 -11.87
C GLU A 339 -25.22 -0.98 -13.32
N GLY A 340 -26.25 -0.64 -14.09
CA GLY A 340 -26.35 -1.03 -15.50
C GLY A 340 -25.24 -0.52 -16.42
N LYS A 341 -24.43 0.45 -15.97
CA LYS A 341 -23.27 0.97 -16.72
C LYS A 341 -21.97 0.28 -16.34
N VAL A 342 -21.92 -0.29 -15.15
CA VAL A 342 -20.67 -0.84 -14.56
C VAL A 342 -20.75 -2.33 -14.24
N ALA A 343 -21.91 -2.94 -14.27
CA ALA A 343 -22.12 -4.35 -13.95
C ALA A 343 -21.29 -5.28 -14.86
N GLY A 344 -20.63 -6.26 -14.26
CA GLY A 344 -19.79 -7.24 -14.96
C GLY A 344 -18.44 -6.72 -15.47
N LEU A 345 -18.15 -5.41 -15.26
CA LEU A 345 -16.85 -4.84 -15.58
C LEU A 345 -15.86 -5.07 -14.45
N SER A 346 -14.58 -5.18 -14.81
CA SER A 346 -13.48 -5.33 -13.87
C SER A 346 -12.24 -4.54 -14.32
N GLY A 347 -11.29 -4.34 -13.42
CA GLY A 347 -10.07 -3.60 -13.72
C GLY A 347 -10.37 -2.18 -14.21
N MET A 348 -9.55 -1.65 -15.09
CA MET A 348 -9.71 -0.27 -15.57
C MET A 348 -10.98 -0.03 -16.37
N ASN A 349 -11.57 -1.09 -16.95
CA ASN A 349 -12.85 -0.98 -17.64
C ASN A 349 -13.97 -0.49 -16.71
N LEU A 350 -14.00 -0.97 -15.44
CA LEU A 350 -14.97 -0.56 -14.44
C LEU A 350 -14.81 0.93 -14.07
N LEU A 351 -13.62 1.35 -13.70
CA LEU A 351 -13.38 2.74 -13.28
C LEU A 351 -13.58 3.73 -14.43
N GLN A 352 -13.08 3.39 -15.62
CA GLN A 352 -13.24 4.28 -16.79
C GLN A 352 -14.68 4.35 -17.28
N ALA A 353 -15.46 3.27 -17.21
CA ALA A 353 -16.89 3.32 -17.53
C ALA A 353 -17.68 4.19 -16.53
N ALA A 354 -17.34 4.13 -15.24
CA ALA A 354 -17.93 5.01 -14.24
C ALA A 354 -17.57 6.48 -14.51
N MET A 355 -16.33 6.77 -14.85
CA MET A 355 -15.89 8.13 -15.18
C MET A 355 -16.48 8.64 -16.49
N GLU A 356 -16.67 7.76 -17.47
CA GLU A 356 -17.37 8.10 -18.72
C GLU A 356 -18.82 8.49 -18.47
N TYR A 357 -19.49 7.79 -17.57
CA TYR A 357 -20.85 8.16 -17.16
C TYR A 357 -20.90 9.57 -16.53
N HIS A 358 -19.96 9.90 -15.63
CA HIS A 358 -19.95 11.17 -14.90
C HIS A 358 -19.47 12.35 -15.75
N LEU A 359 -18.42 12.18 -16.53
CA LEU A 359 -17.67 13.26 -17.19
C LEU A 359 -17.42 13.01 -18.70
N GLY A 360 -18.07 11.99 -19.27
CA GLY A 360 -17.88 11.64 -20.68
C GLY A 360 -16.44 11.27 -21.02
N ARG A 361 -16.04 11.52 -22.26
CA ARG A 361 -14.70 11.21 -22.76
C ARG A 361 -13.56 11.83 -21.96
N PHE A 362 -13.80 13.03 -21.39
CA PHE A 362 -12.82 13.68 -20.50
C PHE A 362 -12.49 12.80 -19.30
N GLY A 363 -13.50 12.17 -18.67
CA GLY A 363 -13.30 11.29 -17.52
C GLY A 363 -12.41 10.08 -17.85
N VAL A 364 -12.58 9.46 -19.01
CA VAL A 364 -11.77 8.33 -19.47
C VAL A 364 -10.30 8.73 -19.65
N ILE A 365 -10.06 9.89 -20.29
CA ILE A 365 -8.71 10.43 -20.51
C ILE A 365 -8.07 10.85 -19.18
N PHE A 366 -8.84 11.50 -18.30
CA PHE A 366 -8.38 11.92 -16.99
C PHE A 366 -7.88 10.73 -16.14
N ILE A 367 -8.63 9.61 -16.13
CA ILE A 367 -8.18 8.39 -15.43
C ILE A 367 -6.91 7.83 -16.07
N ALA A 368 -6.79 7.80 -17.40
CA ALA A 368 -5.58 7.29 -18.04
C ALA A 368 -4.35 8.14 -17.66
N ALA A 369 -4.45 9.46 -17.69
CA ALA A 369 -3.37 10.37 -17.30
C ALA A 369 -3.02 10.28 -15.81
N THR A 370 -4.04 10.30 -14.95
CA THR A 370 -3.88 10.19 -13.50
C THR A 370 -3.25 8.86 -13.12
N LEU A 371 -3.74 7.75 -13.71
CA LEU A 371 -3.20 6.43 -13.45
C LEU A 371 -1.73 6.31 -13.91
N PHE A 372 -1.38 6.90 -15.04
CA PHE A 372 0.02 6.93 -15.50
C PHE A 372 0.92 7.61 -14.45
N LEU A 373 0.53 8.76 -13.93
CA LEU A 373 1.29 9.50 -12.92
C LEU A 373 1.34 8.74 -11.59
N PHE A 374 0.21 8.21 -11.11
CA PHE A 374 0.14 7.41 -9.88
C PHE A 374 0.96 6.13 -9.99
N SER A 375 0.89 5.45 -11.12
CA SER A 375 1.66 4.24 -11.36
C SER A 375 3.14 4.52 -11.40
N PHE A 376 3.53 5.62 -12.02
CA PHE A 376 4.92 6.04 -12.08
C PHE A 376 5.47 6.41 -10.70
N SER A 377 4.70 7.16 -9.88
CA SER A 377 5.07 7.48 -8.50
C SER A 377 5.19 6.22 -7.64
N THR A 378 4.24 5.28 -7.75
CA THR A 378 4.29 4.00 -7.05
C THR A 378 5.54 3.21 -7.45
N PHE A 379 5.87 3.15 -8.74
CA PHE A 379 7.06 2.44 -9.22
C PHE A 379 8.36 3.02 -8.63
N LEU A 380 8.50 4.32 -8.59
CA LEU A 380 9.64 4.98 -7.95
C LEU A 380 9.68 4.71 -6.43
N GLY A 381 8.53 4.75 -5.77
CA GLY A 381 8.43 4.51 -4.34
C GLY A 381 8.78 3.07 -3.94
N ILE A 382 8.30 2.06 -4.67
CA ILE A 382 8.68 0.66 -4.39
C ILE A 382 10.16 0.40 -4.64
N LEU A 383 10.79 1.06 -5.61
CA LEU A 383 12.23 0.99 -5.81
C LEU A 383 13.00 1.68 -4.66
N PHE A 384 12.43 2.74 -4.09
CA PHE A 384 12.98 3.35 -2.88
C PHE A 384 12.96 2.37 -1.68
N TYR A 385 11.88 1.59 -1.52
CA TYR A 385 11.82 0.55 -0.49
C TYR A 385 12.78 -0.60 -0.79
N ALA A 386 12.86 -1.02 -2.05
CA ALA A 386 13.70 -2.13 -2.49
C ALA A 386 15.18 -1.92 -2.16
N ARG A 387 15.66 -0.67 -2.25
CA ARG A 387 17.09 -0.38 -1.97
C ARG A 387 17.53 -0.84 -0.59
N CYS A 388 16.66 -0.72 0.43
CA CYS A 388 16.97 -1.15 1.79
C CYS A 388 17.14 -2.68 1.88
N ASN A 389 16.25 -3.43 1.23
CA ASN A 389 16.31 -4.89 1.21
C ASN A 389 17.45 -5.42 0.33
N VAL A 390 17.73 -4.76 -0.80
CA VAL A 390 18.87 -5.10 -1.66
C VAL A 390 20.19 -4.86 -0.90
N ALA A 391 20.31 -3.74 -0.20
CA ALA A 391 21.50 -3.45 0.63
C ALA A 391 21.67 -4.48 1.74
N TYR A 392 20.59 -4.88 2.41
CA TYR A 392 20.63 -5.93 3.45
C TYR A 392 21.10 -7.29 2.91
N LEU A 393 20.61 -7.68 1.71
CA LEU A 393 20.89 -8.98 1.10
C LEU A 393 22.27 -9.05 0.45
N PHE A 394 22.67 -8.01 -0.27
CA PHE A 394 23.82 -8.03 -1.16
C PHE A 394 24.92 -7.03 -0.77
N GLY A 395 24.69 -6.24 0.26
CA GLY A 395 25.61 -5.19 0.71
C GLY A 395 25.52 -3.90 -0.10
N ASP A 396 26.37 -2.96 0.25
CA ASP A 396 26.39 -1.61 -0.31
C ASP A 396 27.17 -1.56 -1.62
N ASN A 397 26.52 -1.94 -2.71
CA ASN A 397 27.14 -1.85 -4.04
C ASN A 397 26.12 -1.44 -5.12
N TRP A 398 26.61 -0.65 -6.10
CA TRP A 398 25.77 -0.16 -7.19
C TRP A 398 25.33 -1.26 -8.15
N ALA A 399 26.10 -2.34 -8.28
CA ALA A 399 25.78 -3.43 -9.20
C ALA A 399 24.48 -4.14 -8.80
N SER A 400 24.32 -4.51 -7.49
CA SER A 400 23.10 -5.14 -6.99
C SER A 400 21.89 -4.21 -7.05
N GLN A 401 22.06 -2.92 -6.75
CA GLN A 401 21.02 -1.92 -6.86
C GLN A 401 20.55 -1.77 -8.32
N THR A 402 21.49 -1.69 -9.27
CA THR A 402 21.16 -1.59 -10.70
C THR A 402 20.52 -2.88 -11.21
N ALA A 403 21.04 -4.04 -10.83
CA ALA A 403 20.46 -5.33 -11.20
C ALA A 403 18.99 -5.46 -10.80
N TYR A 404 18.64 -5.02 -9.58
CA TYR A 404 17.24 -5.02 -9.17
C TYR A 404 16.38 -4.02 -9.94
N LYS A 405 16.90 -2.82 -10.25
CA LYS A 405 16.20 -1.85 -11.10
C LYS A 405 15.92 -2.41 -12.50
N VAL A 406 16.89 -3.11 -13.09
CA VAL A 406 16.70 -3.79 -14.38
C VAL A 406 15.65 -4.90 -14.27
N LEU A 407 15.69 -5.72 -13.20
CA LEU A 407 14.66 -6.72 -12.95
C LEU A 407 13.27 -6.10 -12.85
N ALA A 408 13.11 -4.99 -12.13
CA ALA A 408 11.83 -4.29 -12.01
C ALA A 408 11.34 -3.75 -13.38
N LEU A 409 12.23 -3.26 -14.24
CA LEU A 409 11.89 -2.84 -15.61
C LEU A 409 11.45 -4.03 -16.47
N VAL A 410 12.10 -5.18 -16.34
CA VAL A 410 11.66 -6.43 -16.99
C VAL A 410 10.26 -6.84 -16.51
N MET A 411 9.98 -6.71 -15.21
CA MET A 411 8.65 -7.00 -14.65
C MET A 411 7.58 -6.02 -15.14
N LEU A 412 7.91 -4.72 -15.31
CA LEU A 412 7.03 -3.77 -16.01
C LEU A 412 6.70 -4.25 -17.43
N PHE A 413 7.71 -4.69 -18.20
CA PHE A 413 7.49 -5.17 -19.55
C PHE A 413 6.58 -6.40 -19.60
N ILE A 414 6.85 -7.41 -18.75
CA ILE A 414 6.04 -8.62 -18.65
C ILE A 414 4.60 -8.27 -18.27
N GLY A 415 4.41 -7.42 -17.27
CA GLY A 415 3.08 -7.05 -16.76
C GLY A 415 2.19 -6.35 -17.79
N GLY A 416 2.78 -5.50 -18.66
CA GLY A 416 2.03 -4.82 -19.71
C GLY A 416 1.43 -5.75 -20.77
N LEU A 417 1.95 -6.96 -20.89
CA LEU A 417 1.51 -7.98 -21.85
C LEU A 417 0.79 -9.16 -21.19
N ALA A 418 0.80 -9.25 -19.86
CA ALA A 418 0.22 -10.34 -19.09
C ALA A 418 -1.30 -10.17 -18.89
N THR A 419 -1.98 -11.23 -18.49
CA THR A 419 -3.41 -11.21 -18.14
C THR A 419 -3.61 -10.57 -16.75
N TYR A 420 -4.75 -9.91 -16.54
CA TYR A 420 -5.09 -9.19 -15.31
C TYR A 420 -5.00 -10.07 -14.05
N THR A 421 -5.49 -11.30 -14.11
CA THR A 421 -5.47 -12.23 -12.97
C THR A 421 -4.05 -12.62 -12.56
N PHE A 422 -3.19 -12.92 -13.52
CA PHE A 422 -1.82 -13.38 -13.27
C PHE A 422 -0.95 -12.34 -12.55
N VAL A 423 -1.10 -11.05 -12.89
CA VAL A 423 -0.23 -10.00 -12.33
C VAL A 423 -0.47 -9.74 -10.85
N TRP A 424 -1.67 -10.05 -10.34
CA TRP A 424 -1.99 -9.83 -8.93
C TRP A 424 -1.37 -10.87 -8.00
N ASP A 425 -1.30 -12.13 -8.41
CA ASP A 425 -0.92 -13.24 -7.53
C ASP A 425 0.49 -13.09 -6.96
N LEU A 426 1.45 -12.65 -7.78
CA LEU A 426 2.83 -12.46 -7.34
C LEU A 426 2.96 -11.35 -6.30
N GLY A 427 2.28 -10.23 -6.50
CA GLY A 427 2.23 -9.12 -5.54
C GLY A 427 1.58 -9.53 -4.22
N ASP A 428 0.44 -10.20 -4.30
CA ASP A 428 -0.31 -10.68 -3.15
C ASP A 428 0.46 -11.74 -2.33
N VAL A 429 1.21 -12.63 -2.98
CA VAL A 429 2.12 -13.58 -2.31
C VAL A 429 3.23 -12.83 -1.60
N GLY A 430 3.87 -11.89 -2.28
CA GLY A 430 4.99 -11.13 -1.69
C GLY A 430 4.57 -10.33 -0.47
N ILE A 431 3.46 -9.57 -0.56
CA ILE A 431 2.96 -8.76 0.57
C ILE A 431 2.48 -9.64 1.73
N GLY A 432 1.90 -10.80 1.43
CA GLY A 432 1.47 -11.77 2.44
C GLY A 432 2.64 -12.35 3.23
N LEU A 433 3.71 -12.76 2.56
CA LEU A 433 4.91 -13.26 3.22
C LEU A 433 5.61 -12.18 4.04
N MET A 434 5.76 -10.96 3.49
CA MET A 434 6.27 -9.81 4.24
C MET A 434 5.49 -9.60 5.54
N THR A 435 4.17 -9.62 5.45
CA THR A 435 3.26 -9.43 6.59
C THR A 435 3.49 -10.47 7.69
N ILE A 436 3.64 -11.74 7.34
CA ILE A 436 3.90 -12.79 8.33
C ILE A 436 5.21 -12.53 9.07
N PHE A 437 6.31 -12.34 8.34
CA PHE A 437 7.63 -12.14 8.96
C PHE A 437 7.69 -10.86 9.79
N ASN A 438 6.96 -9.83 9.39
CA ASN A 438 6.90 -8.58 10.10
C ASN A 438 6.06 -8.70 11.39
N ILE A 439 4.83 -9.17 11.29
CA ILE A 439 3.89 -9.24 12.43
C ILE A 439 4.44 -10.10 13.57
N ILE A 440 5.05 -11.24 13.27
CA ILE A 440 5.65 -12.11 14.30
C ILE A 440 6.63 -11.34 15.18
N ILE A 441 7.36 -10.39 14.63
CA ILE A 441 8.36 -9.60 15.35
C ILE A 441 7.75 -8.33 15.97
N LEU A 442 6.66 -7.80 15.41
CA LEU A 442 6.02 -6.61 15.98
C LEU A 442 5.50 -6.83 17.40
N TYR A 443 5.00 -8.03 17.74
CA TYR A 443 4.52 -8.31 19.09
C TYR A 443 5.61 -8.15 20.16
N PRO A 444 6.77 -8.82 20.07
CA PRO A 444 7.81 -8.67 21.10
C PRO A 444 8.56 -7.33 21.01
N GLN A 445 8.71 -6.74 19.82
CA GLN A 445 9.44 -5.47 19.64
C GLN A 445 8.55 -4.25 19.89
N GLY A 446 7.25 -4.35 19.71
CA GLY A 446 6.31 -3.24 19.83
C GLY A 446 6.36 -2.53 21.19
N GLU A 447 6.77 -3.25 22.26
CA GLU A 447 6.98 -2.65 23.57
C GLU A 447 8.00 -1.51 23.56
N LYS A 448 9.01 -1.56 22.67
CA LYS A 448 9.99 -0.47 22.55
C LYS A 448 9.34 0.78 21.96
N ALA A 449 8.54 0.62 20.90
CA ALA A 449 7.78 1.73 20.33
C ALA A 449 6.75 2.31 21.32
N LEU A 450 6.09 1.46 22.11
CA LEU A 450 5.16 1.88 23.16
C LEU A 450 5.87 2.65 24.31
N LYS A 451 7.11 2.28 24.64
CA LYS A 451 7.93 3.03 25.62
C LYS A 451 8.28 4.42 25.08
N GLU A 452 8.67 4.54 23.81
CA GLU A 452 8.94 5.84 23.19
C GLU A 452 7.66 6.70 23.13
N LEU A 453 6.50 6.11 22.82
CA LEU A 453 5.22 6.82 22.87
C LEU A 453 4.93 7.39 24.26
N LYS A 454 5.11 6.59 25.31
CA LYS A 454 4.91 7.06 26.70
C LYS A 454 5.88 8.18 27.07
N LYS A 455 7.13 8.11 26.61
CA LYS A 455 8.14 9.16 26.82
C LYS A 455 7.71 10.47 26.15
N TYR A 456 7.32 10.40 24.87
CA TYR A 456 6.79 11.52 24.09
C TYR A 456 5.61 12.21 24.80
N GLU A 457 4.62 11.42 25.24
CA GLU A 457 3.43 11.95 25.94
C GLU A 457 3.79 12.59 27.29
N LYS A 458 4.80 12.08 27.98
CA LYS A 458 5.27 12.67 29.25
C LYS A 458 6.01 14.00 29.03
N GLU A 459 6.80 14.10 27.98
CA GLU A 459 7.51 15.32 27.61
C GLU A 459 6.56 16.42 27.16
N LYS A 460 5.49 16.07 26.42
CA LYS A 460 4.46 17.00 25.98
C LYS A 460 3.61 17.60 27.11
N ARG A 461 3.51 16.91 28.25
CA ARG A 461 2.73 17.36 29.43
C ARG A 461 3.51 18.31 30.33
N LYS A 462 4.84 18.43 30.11
CA LYS A 462 5.72 19.39 30.80
C LYS A 462 5.79 20.69 30.02
#